data_130fdf50420ada7117cc7e3b06761fc3
#
_entry.id   130fdf50420ada7117cc7e3b06761fc3
#
_cell.length_a   1.000
_cell.length_b   1.000
_cell.length_c   1.000
_cell.angle_alpha   90.00
_cell.angle_beta   90.00
_cell.angle_gamma   90.00
#
_symmetry.space_group_name_H-M   'P 1'
#
loop_
_entity.id
_entity.type
_entity.pdbx_description
1 polymer ?
#
loop_
_entity_poly.entity_id
_entity_poly.type
_entity_poly.pdbx_seq_one_letter_code
_entity_poly.pdbx_strand_id
1 'polypeptide(L)'
;MFLAQQIGEASQSNSRDLLFTLVLKVGWAAAFAALLVRFRSFRRLVFTEKRDSEQKVMLLLFLTPPLAIGVMLRLFGKYHFFDLMLEGSFLMGLLGGRMVGLLGGCLISLPAFVYQDSSGHHEWLAMPMAALVGLLAGVIRELIPEKNDVWHFGPFLFLGIPRWIWRLVRRREGNWAMLPLFACAIFEIGWIELAHIVTSRGHGAWLVSIDSDMDWYAILVVLSSVMCVATAIKIWNNTRIEMNLEQNQQLLLKARMDALTSQINPHFLFNTLNAVSSLIRFDPDVARDVVLKLSNILRRLLRKHETFVALRDELDFIDDYLDIEVIRFGRDKLQFFKEIEPETLDAFVPSMLLQPMVENAIKHGLAPRIEGGQIHLRTRLQNGRLSIEVVDNGMGMSPDRLLEVYGGGIGISNVHERLRLLYGDQFKMDIRSQEGQGTQILIEIPELAAVESAAP
;
A
#
# COMPACT_ATOMS: atom_id res chain seq x y z
N MET A 1 27.27 29.92 -55.11
CA MET A 1 27.42 30.30 -53.71
C MET A 1 26.10 30.77 -53.10
N PHE A 2 25.33 31.64 -53.75
CA PHE A 2 24.02 32.14 -53.29
C PHE A 2 22.95 31.01 -53.14
N LEU A 3 22.83 30.11 -54.08
CA LEU A 3 21.91 28.97 -54.06
C LEU A 3 22.22 27.97 -52.90
N ALA A 4 23.50 27.73 -52.66
CA ALA A 4 23.93 26.87 -51.57
C ALA A 4 23.61 27.49 -50.15
N GLN A 5 23.67 28.83 -50.11
CA GLN A 5 23.33 29.55 -48.87
C GLN A 5 21.82 29.58 -48.65
N GLN A 6 20.99 29.75 -49.69
CA GLN A 6 19.54 29.68 -49.58
C GLN A 6 19.05 28.25 -49.20
N ILE A 7 19.63 27.21 -49.78
CA ILE A 7 19.34 25.81 -49.44
C ILE A 7 19.74 25.52 -47.99
N GLY A 8 20.90 26.05 -47.55
CA GLY A 8 21.39 25.92 -46.18
C GLY A 8 20.47 26.64 -45.15
N GLU A 9 19.96 27.83 -45.46
CA GLU A 9 19.05 28.59 -44.63
C GLU A 9 17.66 27.95 -44.55
N ALA A 10 17.12 27.44 -45.67
CA ALA A 10 15.86 26.72 -45.74
C ALA A 10 15.93 25.39 -44.95
N SER A 11 17.04 24.67 -45.06
CA SER A 11 17.27 23.43 -44.30
C SER A 11 17.41 23.67 -42.80
N GLN A 12 18.09 24.77 -42.40
CA GLN A 12 18.18 25.15 -40.98
C GLN A 12 16.86 25.63 -40.36
N SER A 13 16.03 26.34 -41.14
CA SER A 13 14.68 26.75 -40.72
C SER A 13 13.81 25.51 -40.50
N ASN A 14 13.79 24.58 -41.44
CA ASN A 14 13.01 23.36 -41.35
C ASN A 14 13.40 22.47 -40.12
N SER A 15 14.69 22.44 -39.78
CA SER A 15 15.20 21.65 -38.63
C SER A 15 14.78 22.24 -37.27
N ARG A 16 14.78 23.58 -37.16
CA ARG A 16 14.36 24.28 -35.94
C ARG A 16 12.85 24.12 -35.69
N ASP A 17 12.07 24.23 -36.76
CA ASP A 17 10.61 24.10 -36.69
C ASP A 17 10.21 22.66 -36.30
N LEU A 18 10.91 21.65 -36.81
CA LEU A 18 10.70 20.26 -36.42
C LEU A 18 10.99 20.03 -34.95
N LEU A 19 12.19 20.42 -34.45
CA LEU A 19 12.55 20.27 -33.05
C LEU A 19 11.55 20.96 -32.12
N PHE A 20 11.17 22.19 -32.45
CA PHE A 20 10.18 22.93 -31.68
C PHE A 20 8.84 22.18 -31.63
N THR A 21 8.37 21.65 -32.76
CA THR A 21 7.10 20.90 -32.84
C THR A 21 7.17 19.60 -32.04
N LEU A 22 8.29 18.85 -32.08
CA LEU A 22 8.47 17.62 -31.30
C LEU A 22 8.51 17.89 -29.79
N VAL A 23 9.15 18.97 -29.36
CA VAL A 23 9.16 19.39 -27.96
C VAL A 23 7.75 19.78 -27.48
N LEU A 24 7.02 20.53 -28.32
CA LEU A 24 5.61 20.86 -28.03
C LEU A 24 4.73 19.62 -27.95
N LYS A 25 4.94 18.61 -28.82
CA LYS A 25 4.23 17.34 -28.81
C LYS A 25 4.37 16.63 -27.45
N VAL A 26 5.63 16.51 -26.95
CA VAL A 26 5.92 15.90 -25.64
C VAL A 26 5.32 16.73 -24.50
N GLY A 27 5.44 18.06 -24.57
CA GLY A 27 4.87 18.99 -23.58
C GLY A 27 3.35 18.88 -23.51
N TRP A 28 2.67 18.78 -24.66
CA TRP A 28 1.23 18.58 -24.74
C TRP A 28 0.81 17.23 -24.13
N ALA A 29 1.50 16.14 -24.50
CA ALA A 29 1.24 14.82 -23.93
C ALA A 29 1.38 14.81 -22.40
N ALA A 30 2.41 15.47 -21.88
CA ALA A 30 2.65 15.61 -20.44
C ALA A 30 1.55 16.42 -19.74
N ALA A 31 1.20 17.59 -20.31
CA ALA A 31 0.15 18.46 -19.78
C ALA A 31 -1.21 17.76 -19.77
N PHE A 32 -1.53 17.06 -20.85
CA PHE A 32 -2.76 16.29 -20.98
C PHE A 32 -2.81 15.14 -19.95
N ALA A 33 -1.74 14.35 -19.83
CA ALA A 33 -1.65 13.29 -18.84
C ALA A 33 -1.81 13.82 -17.40
N ALA A 34 -1.17 14.95 -17.09
CA ALA A 34 -1.26 15.60 -15.78
C ALA A 34 -2.66 16.16 -15.49
N LEU A 35 -3.36 16.69 -16.51
CA LEU A 35 -4.72 17.16 -16.37
C LEU A 35 -5.70 16.01 -16.08
N LEU A 36 -5.60 14.91 -16.83
CA LEU A 36 -6.49 13.77 -16.67
C LEU A 36 -6.44 13.16 -15.27
N VAL A 37 -5.25 13.10 -14.67
CA VAL A 37 -5.05 12.55 -13.32
C VAL A 37 -5.75 13.37 -12.24
N ARG A 38 -6.10 14.64 -12.49
CA ARG A 38 -6.86 15.45 -11.53
C ARG A 38 -8.31 14.97 -11.37
N PHE A 39 -8.87 14.32 -12.39
CA PHE A 39 -10.23 13.80 -12.33
C PHE A 39 -10.30 12.48 -11.57
N ARG A 40 -11.10 12.44 -10.48
CA ARG A 40 -11.29 11.23 -9.66
C ARG A 40 -11.81 10.04 -10.47
N SER A 41 -12.74 10.30 -11.40
CA SER A 41 -13.32 9.28 -12.28
C SER A 41 -12.27 8.66 -13.19
N PHE A 42 -11.38 9.47 -13.78
CA PHE A 42 -10.29 8.98 -14.62
C PHE A 42 -9.30 8.11 -13.83
N ARG A 43 -8.90 8.55 -12.63
CA ARG A 43 -8.01 7.77 -11.75
C ARG A 43 -8.58 6.39 -11.44
N ARG A 44 -9.87 6.30 -11.08
CA ARG A 44 -10.55 5.02 -10.87
C ARG A 44 -10.49 4.13 -12.11
N LEU A 45 -10.75 4.68 -13.29
CA LEU A 45 -10.76 3.93 -14.55
C LEU A 45 -9.37 3.41 -14.92
N VAL A 46 -8.33 4.25 -14.82
CA VAL A 46 -6.98 3.89 -15.26
C VAL A 46 -6.31 2.88 -14.31
N PHE A 47 -6.54 3.00 -13.01
CA PHE A 47 -5.87 2.14 -12.00
C PHE A 47 -6.63 0.85 -11.69
N THR A 48 -7.84 0.66 -12.23
CA THR A 48 -8.58 -0.60 -12.12
C THR A 48 -7.99 -1.65 -13.06
N GLU A 49 -7.60 -2.82 -12.53
CA GLU A 49 -7.00 -3.90 -13.34
C GLU A 49 -8.01 -4.61 -14.23
N LYS A 50 -9.16 -4.99 -13.68
CA LYS A 50 -10.27 -5.63 -14.42
C LYS A 50 -11.36 -4.61 -14.62
N ARG A 51 -11.58 -4.19 -15.87
CA ARG A 51 -12.60 -3.22 -16.24
C ARG A 51 -13.81 -3.89 -16.84
N ASP A 52 -14.98 -3.48 -16.36
CA ASP A 52 -16.27 -3.83 -16.95
C ASP A 52 -16.46 -3.09 -18.29
N SER A 53 -17.47 -3.51 -19.06
CA SER A 53 -17.76 -2.91 -20.37
C SER A 53 -18.07 -1.42 -20.26
N GLU A 54 -18.80 -1.00 -19.25
CA GLU A 54 -19.12 0.40 -18.98
C GLU A 54 -17.87 1.24 -18.70
N GLN A 55 -16.96 0.72 -17.87
CA GLN A 55 -15.68 1.37 -17.57
C GLN A 55 -14.78 1.50 -18.81
N LYS A 56 -14.81 0.53 -19.72
CA LYS A 56 -14.09 0.59 -21.00
C LYS A 56 -14.63 1.70 -21.88
N VAL A 57 -15.95 1.85 -21.96
CA VAL A 57 -16.60 2.95 -22.70
C VAL A 57 -16.25 4.30 -22.08
N MET A 58 -16.29 4.40 -20.74
CA MET A 58 -15.87 5.64 -20.07
C MET A 58 -14.40 6.00 -20.34
N LEU A 59 -13.50 5.02 -20.39
CA LEU A 59 -12.09 5.27 -20.73
C LEU A 59 -11.95 5.83 -22.16
N LEU A 60 -12.71 5.30 -23.11
CA LEU A 60 -12.80 5.85 -24.48
C LEU A 60 -13.27 7.30 -24.47
N LEU A 61 -14.35 7.60 -23.75
CA LEU A 61 -14.91 8.95 -23.66
C LEU A 61 -13.96 9.97 -23.01
N PHE A 62 -13.11 9.55 -22.09
CA PHE A 62 -12.12 10.44 -21.47
C PHE A 62 -10.91 10.71 -22.37
N LEU A 63 -10.42 9.69 -23.09
CA LEU A 63 -9.18 9.81 -23.85
C LEU A 63 -9.41 10.27 -25.31
N THR A 64 -10.49 9.85 -25.94
CA THR A 64 -10.71 10.11 -27.38
C THR A 64 -10.87 11.59 -27.71
N PRO A 65 -11.75 12.40 -27.05
CA PRO A 65 -12.02 13.76 -27.50
C PRO A 65 -10.77 14.66 -27.53
N PRO A 66 -9.93 14.72 -26.48
CA PRO A 66 -8.77 15.60 -26.51
C PRO A 66 -7.69 15.13 -27.49
N LEU A 67 -7.58 13.82 -27.76
CA LEU A 67 -6.66 13.29 -28.75
C LEU A 67 -7.16 13.56 -30.16
N ALA A 68 -8.47 13.45 -30.41
CA ALA A 68 -9.08 13.82 -31.70
C ALA A 68 -8.98 15.32 -31.97
N ILE A 69 -9.08 16.18 -30.93
CA ILE A 69 -8.82 17.61 -31.05
C ILE A 69 -7.37 17.86 -31.50
N GLY A 70 -6.40 17.11 -30.98
CA GLY A 70 -5.00 17.18 -31.43
C GLY A 70 -4.85 16.89 -32.91
N VAL A 71 -5.56 15.87 -33.44
CA VAL A 71 -5.61 15.57 -34.87
C VAL A 71 -6.25 16.72 -35.67
N MET A 72 -7.34 17.28 -35.17
CA MET A 72 -7.96 18.45 -35.81
C MET A 72 -7.01 19.66 -35.87
N LEU A 73 -6.28 19.95 -34.78
CA LEU A 73 -5.30 21.04 -34.76
C LEU A 73 -4.18 20.82 -35.78
N ARG A 74 -3.75 19.58 -36.03
CA ARG A 74 -2.82 19.25 -37.11
C ARG A 74 -3.43 19.58 -38.49
N LEU A 75 -4.64 19.13 -38.73
CA LEU A 75 -5.31 19.31 -40.05
C LEU A 75 -5.54 20.78 -40.39
N PHE A 76 -5.94 21.62 -39.43
CA PHE A 76 -6.24 23.03 -39.66
C PHE A 76 -5.04 23.97 -39.41
N GLY A 77 -4.11 23.56 -38.56
CA GLY A 77 -3.05 24.45 -38.05
C GLY A 77 -1.71 24.41 -38.78
N LYS A 78 -1.52 23.62 -39.82
CA LYS A 78 -0.26 23.40 -40.55
C LYS A 78 0.92 22.84 -39.67
N TYR A 79 0.62 22.33 -38.47
CA TYR A 79 1.61 21.74 -37.54
C TYR A 79 1.70 20.23 -37.78
N HIS A 80 2.42 19.81 -38.81
CA HIS A 80 2.41 18.43 -39.35
C HIS A 80 2.79 17.33 -38.35
N PHE A 81 3.54 17.62 -37.27
CA PHE A 81 4.02 16.61 -36.29
C PHE A 81 3.38 16.73 -34.91
N PHE A 82 2.31 17.50 -34.77
CA PHE A 82 1.75 17.83 -33.45
C PHE A 82 0.75 16.81 -32.94
N ASP A 83 0.22 15.92 -33.76
CA ASP A 83 -0.81 15.00 -33.32
C ASP A 83 -0.28 13.84 -32.48
N LEU A 84 -1.15 13.30 -31.64
CA LEU A 84 -0.92 12.14 -30.81
C LEU A 84 -1.78 10.95 -31.26
N MET A 85 -2.06 10.82 -32.55
CA MET A 85 -2.97 9.80 -33.08
C MET A 85 -2.44 8.38 -32.80
N LEU A 86 -1.19 8.09 -33.15
CA LEU A 86 -0.59 6.79 -32.96
C LEU A 86 -0.30 6.50 -31.49
N GLU A 87 0.28 7.47 -30.78
CA GLU A 87 0.59 7.35 -29.35
C GLU A 87 -0.68 7.20 -28.51
N GLY A 88 -1.73 7.96 -28.84
CA GLY A 88 -3.03 7.86 -28.18
C GLY A 88 -3.70 6.51 -28.40
N SER A 89 -3.66 6.00 -29.65
CA SER A 89 -4.16 4.68 -29.99
C SER A 89 -3.39 3.58 -29.26
N PHE A 90 -2.07 3.70 -29.21
CA PHE A 90 -1.19 2.79 -28.49
C PHE A 90 -1.48 2.79 -27.00
N LEU A 91 -1.59 3.97 -26.36
CA LEU A 91 -1.96 4.12 -24.96
C LEU A 91 -3.32 3.51 -24.64
N MET A 92 -4.32 3.72 -25.50
CA MET A 92 -5.64 3.12 -25.29
C MET A 92 -5.61 1.60 -25.35
N GLY A 93 -4.85 1.02 -26.29
CA GLY A 93 -4.65 -0.42 -26.36
C GLY A 93 -3.93 -0.96 -25.11
N LEU A 94 -2.84 -0.31 -24.73
CA LEU A 94 -2.02 -0.72 -23.60
C LEU A 94 -2.78 -0.62 -22.26
N LEU A 95 -3.65 0.38 -22.09
CA LEU A 95 -4.44 0.57 -20.86
C LEU A 95 -5.76 -0.21 -20.89
N GLY A 96 -6.49 -0.16 -22.01
CA GLY A 96 -7.86 -0.66 -22.13
C GLY A 96 -7.99 -2.06 -22.70
N GLY A 97 -6.94 -2.58 -23.34
CA GLY A 97 -6.95 -3.87 -24.04
C GLY A 97 -7.40 -3.75 -25.49
N ARG A 98 -7.47 -4.91 -26.19
CA ARG A 98 -7.66 -4.98 -27.65
C ARG A 98 -8.84 -4.15 -28.19
N MET A 99 -10.03 -4.30 -27.59
CA MET A 99 -11.23 -3.62 -28.07
C MET A 99 -11.18 -2.11 -27.86
N VAL A 100 -10.65 -1.66 -26.71
CA VAL A 100 -10.51 -0.22 -26.42
C VAL A 100 -9.47 0.41 -27.35
N GLY A 101 -8.37 -0.30 -27.62
CA GLY A 101 -7.34 0.16 -28.56
C GLY A 101 -7.86 0.26 -29.98
N LEU A 102 -8.56 -0.77 -30.48
CA LEU A 102 -9.18 -0.78 -31.81
C LEU A 102 -10.16 0.38 -31.98
N LEU A 103 -11.17 0.46 -31.11
CA LEU A 103 -12.20 1.50 -31.18
C LEU A 103 -11.62 2.90 -30.93
N GLY A 104 -10.69 3.02 -29.98
CA GLY A 104 -10.02 4.28 -29.70
C GLY A 104 -9.20 4.78 -30.90
N GLY A 105 -8.46 3.89 -31.56
CA GLY A 105 -7.74 4.21 -32.78
C GLY A 105 -8.65 4.70 -33.88
N CYS A 106 -9.77 4.02 -34.13
CA CYS A 106 -10.77 4.47 -35.09
C CYS A 106 -11.34 5.86 -34.75
N LEU A 107 -11.69 6.08 -33.48
CA LEU A 107 -12.31 7.34 -33.04
C LEU A 107 -11.35 8.53 -33.07
N ILE A 108 -10.09 8.32 -32.66
CA ILE A 108 -9.07 9.38 -32.68
C ILE A 108 -8.74 9.81 -34.10
N SER A 109 -8.65 8.86 -35.03
CA SER A 109 -8.29 9.11 -36.42
C SER A 109 -9.47 9.54 -37.31
N LEU A 110 -10.71 9.48 -36.80
CA LEU A 110 -11.90 9.85 -37.54
C LEU A 110 -11.82 11.24 -38.17
N PRO A 111 -11.31 12.31 -37.50
CA PRO A 111 -11.15 13.61 -38.14
C PRO A 111 -10.23 13.56 -39.37
N ALA A 112 -9.12 12.83 -39.32
CA ALA A 112 -8.19 12.69 -40.43
C ALA A 112 -8.79 11.90 -41.60
N PHE A 113 -9.61 10.89 -41.27
CA PHE A 113 -10.30 10.09 -42.28
C PHE A 113 -11.39 10.85 -43.01
N VAL A 114 -12.13 11.73 -42.31
CA VAL A 114 -13.26 12.50 -42.89
C VAL A 114 -12.81 13.78 -43.60
N TYR A 115 -11.70 14.37 -43.11
CA TYR A 115 -11.21 15.64 -43.65
C TYR A 115 -10.66 15.44 -45.06
N GLN A 116 -11.10 16.33 -45.96
CA GLN A 116 -10.64 16.42 -47.31
C GLN A 116 -9.93 17.76 -47.51
N ASP A 117 -8.70 17.71 -48.04
CA ASP A 117 -7.96 18.93 -48.34
C ASP A 117 -8.53 19.66 -49.58
N SER A 118 -8.02 20.87 -49.85
CA SER A 118 -8.42 21.67 -51.02
C SER A 118 -8.15 20.99 -52.39
N SER A 119 -7.32 19.94 -52.39
CA SER A 119 -6.95 19.13 -53.56
C SER A 119 -7.82 17.86 -53.69
N GLY A 120 -8.75 17.64 -52.78
CA GLY A 120 -9.62 16.46 -52.78
C GLY A 120 -9.02 15.19 -52.18
N HIS A 121 -7.87 15.28 -51.48
CA HIS A 121 -7.21 14.14 -50.89
C HIS A 121 -7.69 13.87 -49.47
N HIS A 122 -7.80 12.57 -49.13
CA HIS A 122 -8.16 12.08 -47.78
C HIS A 122 -7.00 11.27 -47.18
N GLU A 123 -6.86 11.35 -45.88
CA GLU A 123 -5.94 10.46 -45.13
C GLU A 123 -6.60 9.11 -44.82
N TRP A 124 -7.03 8.37 -45.85
CA TRP A 124 -7.79 7.13 -45.67
C TRP A 124 -7.05 6.01 -44.92
N LEU A 125 -5.69 6.01 -44.95
CA LEU A 125 -4.86 5.06 -44.24
C LEU A 125 -4.72 5.38 -42.74
N ALA A 126 -5.01 6.61 -42.29
CA ALA A 126 -4.89 7.02 -40.91
C ALA A 126 -5.74 6.15 -39.98
N MET A 127 -6.99 5.88 -40.36
CA MET A 127 -7.92 5.10 -39.55
C MET A 127 -7.52 3.63 -39.39
N PRO A 128 -7.26 2.85 -40.48
CA PRO A 128 -6.85 1.47 -40.33
C PRO A 128 -5.52 1.31 -39.60
N MET A 129 -4.57 2.24 -39.78
CA MET A 129 -3.28 2.20 -39.06
C MET A 129 -3.45 2.50 -37.56
N ALA A 130 -4.19 3.55 -37.20
CA ALA A 130 -4.44 3.87 -35.81
C ALA A 130 -5.20 2.74 -35.09
N ALA A 131 -6.17 2.14 -35.76
CA ALA A 131 -6.92 0.99 -35.28
C ALA A 131 -6.01 -0.24 -35.05
N LEU A 132 -5.13 -0.52 -36.03
CA LEU A 132 -4.17 -1.61 -35.97
C LEU A 132 -3.18 -1.42 -34.81
N VAL A 133 -2.60 -0.23 -34.66
CA VAL A 133 -1.67 0.10 -33.56
C VAL A 133 -2.36 -0.07 -32.22
N GLY A 134 -3.58 0.42 -32.06
CA GLY A 134 -4.36 0.26 -30.83
C GLY A 134 -4.68 -1.21 -30.52
N LEU A 135 -5.07 -1.99 -31.54
CA LEU A 135 -5.33 -3.43 -31.40
C LEU A 135 -4.08 -4.19 -30.96
N LEU A 136 -2.96 -3.97 -31.63
CA LEU A 136 -1.69 -4.64 -31.35
C LEU A 136 -1.14 -4.24 -29.97
N ALA A 137 -1.27 -3.00 -29.57
CA ALA A 137 -0.94 -2.56 -28.21
C ALA A 137 -1.78 -3.30 -27.15
N GLY A 138 -3.06 -3.54 -27.45
CA GLY A 138 -3.93 -4.35 -26.61
C GLY A 138 -3.51 -5.82 -26.54
N VAL A 139 -3.01 -6.40 -27.63
CA VAL A 139 -2.42 -7.74 -27.65
C VAL A 139 -1.12 -7.79 -26.82
N ILE A 140 -0.26 -6.79 -26.97
CA ILE A 140 0.98 -6.67 -26.17
C ILE A 140 0.66 -6.66 -24.69
N ARG A 141 -0.36 -5.92 -24.26
CA ARG A 141 -0.82 -5.93 -22.86
C ARG A 141 -1.18 -7.33 -22.37
N GLU A 142 -1.82 -8.15 -23.20
CA GLU A 142 -2.20 -9.51 -22.83
C GLU A 142 -1.02 -10.47 -22.76
N LEU A 143 0.04 -10.21 -23.53
CA LEU A 143 1.28 -10.98 -23.51
C LEU A 143 2.16 -10.67 -22.29
N ILE A 144 1.96 -9.52 -21.63
CA ILE A 144 2.69 -9.16 -20.42
C ILE A 144 2.12 -9.94 -19.24
N PRO A 145 2.92 -10.84 -18.59
CA PRO A 145 2.42 -11.71 -17.51
C PRO A 145 1.98 -10.91 -16.29
N GLU A 146 2.79 -9.94 -15.88
CA GLU A 146 2.49 -9.06 -14.77
C GLU A 146 1.93 -7.73 -15.29
N LYS A 147 0.65 -7.49 -15.08
CA LYS A 147 -0.01 -6.24 -15.52
C LYS A 147 0.60 -4.98 -14.93
N ASN A 148 1.32 -5.11 -13.82
CA ASN A 148 2.06 -4.03 -13.20
C ASN A 148 3.27 -3.59 -14.01
N ASP A 149 3.84 -4.45 -14.85
CA ASP A 149 5.01 -4.13 -15.68
C ASP A 149 4.74 -3.02 -16.70
N VAL A 150 3.50 -2.85 -17.12
CA VAL A 150 3.08 -1.73 -17.98
C VAL A 150 3.41 -0.38 -17.33
N TRP A 151 3.32 -0.28 -16.00
CA TRP A 151 3.58 0.94 -15.26
C TRP A 151 5.08 1.25 -15.09
N HIS A 152 5.95 0.28 -15.35
CA HIS A 152 7.40 0.47 -15.33
C HIS A 152 7.93 1.10 -16.62
N PHE A 153 7.07 1.26 -17.63
CA PHE A 153 7.42 2.00 -18.85
C PHE A 153 7.65 3.48 -18.52
N GLY A 154 8.85 3.97 -18.76
CA GLY A 154 9.24 5.34 -18.44
C GLY A 154 10.25 5.92 -19.43
N PRO A 155 10.40 7.27 -19.45
CA PRO A 155 11.20 7.98 -20.47
C PRO A 155 12.67 7.59 -20.51
N PHE A 156 13.22 7.10 -19.41
CA PHE A 156 14.63 6.67 -19.31
C PHE A 156 14.82 5.16 -19.39
N LEU A 157 13.78 4.41 -19.78
CA LEU A 157 13.84 2.94 -19.84
C LEU A 157 14.88 2.46 -20.85
N PHE A 158 15.13 3.25 -21.92
CA PHE A 158 16.15 2.96 -22.93
C PHE A 158 17.59 2.85 -22.34
N LEU A 159 17.89 3.54 -21.24
CA LEU A 159 19.16 3.39 -20.53
C LEU A 159 19.35 1.99 -19.93
N GLY A 160 18.27 1.26 -19.74
CA GLY A 160 18.25 -0.11 -19.25
C GLY A 160 18.45 -1.19 -20.33
N ILE A 161 18.42 -0.82 -21.64
CA ILE A 161 18.52 -1.76 -22.76
C ILE A 161 19.78 -2.65 -22.66
N PRO A 162 21.00 -2.14 -22.38
CA PRO A 162 22.18 -2.99 -22.28
C PRO A 162 22.07 -4.04 -21.16
N ARG A 163 21.48 -3.65 -20.00
CA ARG A 163 21.24 -4.57 -18.88
C ARG A 163 20.15 -5.58 -19.21
N TRP A 164 19.14 -5.20 -19.95
CA TRP A 164 18.06 -6.06 -20.40
C TRP A 164 18.56 -7.13 -21.37
N ILE A 165 19.36 -6.75 -22.40
CA ILE A 165 20.01 -7.66 -23.33
C ILE A 165 20.90 -8.66 -22.57
N TRP A 166 21.71 -8.17 -21.63
CA TRP A 166 22.58 -9.02 -20.81
C TRP A 166 21.79 -10.05 -19.97
N ARG A 167 20.62 -9.67 -19.39
CA ARG A 167 19.75 -10.59 -18.68
C ARG A 167 19.08 -11.62 -19.60
N LEU A 168 18.65 -11.19 -20.78
CA LEU A 168 18.05 -12.05 -21.79
C LEU A 168 19.02 -13.14 -22.25
N VAL A 169 20.27 -12.76 -22.54
CA VAL A 169 21.35 -13.70 -22.94
C VAL A 169 21.66 -14.70 -21.83
N ARG A 170 21.57 -14.31 -20.56
CA ARG A 170 21.81 -15.19 -19.41
C ARG A 170 20.57 -15.98 -18.97
N ARG A 171 19.49 -16.00 -19.75
CA ARG A 171 18.22 -16.70 -19.45
C ARG A 171 17.62 -16.36 -18.07
N ARG A 172 17.87 -15.15 -17.56
CA ARG A 172 17.18 -14.62 -16.41
C ARG A 172 15.92 -13.90 -16.88
N GLU A 173 14.86 -13.89 -16.06
CA GLU A 173 13.57 -13.28 -16.38
C GLU A 173 13.75 -11.87 -16.99
N GLY A 174 13.22 -11.68 -18.21
CA GLY A 174 13.28 -10.41 -18.90
C GLY A 174 12.32 -9.39 -18.26
N ASN A 175 12.70 -8.12 -18.28
CA ASN A 175 11.79 -7.05 -17.90
C ASN A 175 10.79 -6.84 -19.06
N TRP A 176 9.55 -7.28 -18.87
CA TRP A 176 8.46 -7.16 -19.85
C TRP A 176 8.08 -5.71 -20.16
N ALA A 177 8.45 -4.74 -19.31
CA ALA A 177 8.25 -3.32 -19.57
C ALA A 177 9.00 -2.81 -20.82
N MET A 178 10.01 -3.55 -21.30
CA MET A 178 10.71 -3.22 -22.56
C MET A 178 9.88 -3.53 -23.81
N LEU A 179 8.93 -4.45 -23.74
CA LEU A 179 8.09 -4.84 -24.89
C LEU A 179 7.26 -3.68 -25.45
N PRO A 180 6.56 -2.87 -24.64
CA PRO A 180 5.89 -1.67 -25.12
C PRO A 180 6.82 -0.62 -25.73
N LEU A 181 8.07 -0.50 -25.20
CA LEU A 181 9.09 0.42 -25.74
C LEU A 181 9.41 0.08 -27.19
N PHE A 182 9.81 -1.17 -27.44
CA PHE A 182 10.16 -1.63 -28.79
C PHE A 182 8.96 -1.59 -29.74
N ALA A 183 7.77 -1.97 -29.24
CA ALA A 183 6.57 -1.95 -30.05
C ALA A 183 6.20 -0.53 -30.49
N CYS A 184 6.25 0.46 -29.59
CA CYS A 184 6.00 1.86 -29.93
C CYS A 184 6.97 2.36 -31.01
N ALA A 185 8.28 2.05 -30.87
CA ALA A 185 9.26 2.42 -31.85
C ALA A 185 9.04 1.74 -33.22
N ILE A 186 8.71 0.45 -33.22
CA ILE A 186 8.43 -0.32 -34.45
C ILE A 186 7.20 0.23 -35.20
N PHE A 187 6.14 0.57 -34.46
CA PHE A 187 4.95 1.14 -35.06
C PHE A 187 5.21 2.50 -35.69
N GLU A 188 6.00 3.34 -35.04
CA GLU A 188 6.37 4.65 -35.58
C GLU A 188 7.25 4.53 -36.81
N ILE A 189 8.26 3.65 -36.79
CA ILE A 189 9.10 3.36 -37.96
C ILE A 189 8.23 2.81 -39.10
N GLY A 190 7.33 1.87 -38.82
CA GLY A 190 6.42 1.32 -39.82
C GLY A 190 5.52 2.37 -40.44
N TRP A 191 5.08 3.37 -39.65
CA TRP A 191 4.30 4.50 -40.15
C TRP A 191 5.12 5.39 -41.09
N ILE A 192 6.36 5.73 -40.71
CA ILE A 192 7.26 6.56 -41.50
C ILE A 192 7.56 5.87 -42.84
N GLU A 193 7.88 4.59 -42.84
CA GLU A 193 8.19 3.81 -44.04
C GLU A 193 6.94 3.70 -44.94
N LEU A 194 5.77 3.45 -44.38
CA LEU A 194 4.53 3.38 -45.12
C LEU A 194 4.22 4.74 -45.79
N ALA A 195 4.40 5.83 -45.07
CA ALA A 195 4.22 7.18 -45.58
C ALA A 195 5.16 7.45 -46.75
N HIS A 196 6.44 7.08 -46.63
CA HIS A 196 7.44 7.22 -47.69
C HIS A 196 7.05 6.42 -48.96
N ILE A 197 6.64 5.14 -48.81
CA ILE A 197 6.23 4.28 -49.94
C ILE A 197 5.00 4.85 -50.64
N VAL A 198 4.01 5.35 -49.91
CA VAL A 198 2.77 5.91 -50.49
C VAL A 198 3.06 7.21 -51.24
N THR A 199 3.89 8.09 -50.68
CA THR A 199 4.27 9.36 -51.26
C THR A 199 5.15 9.16 -52.50
N SER A 200 6.11 8.24 -52.51
CA SER A 200 7.00 7.94 -53.64
C SER A 200 6.24 7.41 -54.87
N ARG A 201 5.06 6.80 -54.68
CA ARG A 201 4.20 6.32 -55.79
C ARG A 201 3.29 7.37 -56.38
N GLY A 202 3.47 8.65 -56.05
CA GLY A 202 2.72 9.75 -56.63
C GLY A 202 1.28 9.91 -56.12
N HIS A 203 0.92 9.19 -55.07
CA HIS A 203 -0.36 9.34 -54.40
C HIS A 203 -0.22 10.44 -53.33
N GLY A 204 -0.11 11.69 -53.77
CA GLY A 204 0.31 12.83 -52.93
C GLY A 204 -0.43 12.98 -51.61
N ALA A 205 0.24 13.55 -50.66
CA ALA A 205 -0.19 14.14 -49.37
C ALA A 205 -1.13 13.35 -48.44
N TRP A 206 -1.27 12.05 -48.61
CA TRP A 206 -2.21 11.18 -47.90
C TRP A 206 -1.79 10.79 -46.49
N LEU A 207 -0.51 10.96 -46.24
CA LEU A 207 0.15 10.70 -44.94
C LEU A 207 1.19 11.80 -44.73
N VAL A 208 1.35 12.22 -43.51
CA VAL A 208 2.42 13.14 -43.16
C VAL A 208 3.74 12.42 -43.44
N SER A 209 4.34 12.69 -44.59
CA SER A 209 5.67 12.19 -44.92
C SER A 209 6.71 13.16 -44.41
N ILE A 210 7.74 12.61 -43.81
CA ILE A 210 8.96 13.35 -43.52
C ILE A 210 9.75 13.34 -44.85
N ASP A 211 9.56 14.38 -45.65
CA ASP A 211 10.34 14.59 -46.86
C ASP A 211 11.73 15.13 -46.44
N SER A 212 12.57 14.26 -45.97
CA SER A 212 13.91 14.62 -45.57
C SER A 212 14.90 13.52 -46.04
N ASP A 213 15.89 13.91 -46.78
CA ASP A 213 17.05 13.07 -47.16
C ASP A 213 17.93 12.68 -45.92
N MET A 214 17.43 12.90 -44.71
CA MET A 214 18.23 12.76 -43.47
C MET A 214 17.59 11.78 -42.48
N ASP A 215 18.17 10.60 -42.35
CA ASP A 215 17.77 9.51 -41.44
C ASP A 215 17.60 9.93 -39.97
N TRP A 216 18.31 10.98 -39.52
CA TRP A 216 18.24 11.43 -38.12
C TRP A 216 16.89 12.07 -37.74
N TYR A 217 16.13 12.58 -38.70
CA TYR A 217 14.78 13.08 -38.42
C TYR A 217 13.84 11.95 -38.00
N ALA A 218 13.91 10.80 -38.65
CA ALA A 218 13.13 9.64 -38.28
C ALA A 218 13.44 9.21 -36.81
N ILE A 219 14.73 9.25 -36.44
CA ILE A 219 15.14 8.94 -35.06
C ILE A 219 14.50 9.92 -34.06
N LEU A 220 14.47 11.23 -34.37
CA LEU A 220 13.86 12.21 -33.48
C LEU A 220 12.34 12.02 -33.32
N VAL A 221 11.65 11.70 -34.41
CA VAL A 221 10.20 11.44 -34.40
C VAL A 221 9.91 10.20 -33.55
N VAL A 222 10.61 9.10 -33.78
CA VAL A 222 10.47 7.87 -32.96
C VAL A 222 10.76 8.16 -31.49
N LEU A 223 11.82 8.90 -31.20
CA LEU A 223 12.17 9.25 -29.82
C LEU A 223 11.07 10.11 -29.17
N SER A 224 10.52 11.09 -29.88
CA SER A 224 9.43 11.94 -29.37
C SER A 224 8.18 11.14 -29.07
N SER A 225 7.80 10.20 -29.95
CA SER A 225 6.63 9.35 -29.77
C SER A 225 6.78 8.41 -28.57
N VAL A 226 7.93 7.78 -28.43
CA VAL A 226 8.27 6.99 -27.23
C VAL A 226 8.21 7.86 -25.98
N MET A 227 8.75 9.08 -26.02
CA MET A 227 8.73 10.02 -24.91
C MET A 227 7.31 10.46 -24.53
N CYS A 228 6.42 10.69 -25.48
CA CYS A 228 5.02 11.02 -25.22
C CYS A 228 4.31 9.91 -24.44
N VAL A 229 4.40 8.67 -24.91
CA VAL A 229 3.80 7.50 -24.25
C VAL A 229 4.42 7.28 -22.87
N ALA A 230 5.75 7.30 -22.79
CA ALA A 230 6.48 7.06 -21.54
C ALA A 230 6.21 8.10 -20.47
N THR A 231 6.12 9.39 -20.88
CA THR A 231 5.83 10.49 -19.95
C THR A 231 4.41 10.38 -19.39
N ALA A 232 3.43 10.08 -20.24
CA ALA A 232 2.05 9.88 -19.80
C ALA A 232 1.95 8.73 -18.78
N ILE A 233 2.51 7.56 -19.09
CA ILE A 233 2.52 6.42 -18.18
C ILE A 233 3.26 6.75 -16.89
N LYS A 234 4.39 7.47 -16.96
CA LYS A 234 5.16 7.85 -15.77
C LYS A 234 4.39 8.78 -14.84
N ILE A 235 3.71 9.79 -15.38
CA ILE A 235 2.87 10.69 -14.60
C ILE A 235 1.75 9.90 -13.89
N TRP A 236 1.07 9.02 -14.61
CA TRP A 236 0.00 8.21 -14.04
C TRP A 236 0.51 7.21 -13.00
N ASN A 237 1.66 6.57 -13.25
CA ASN A 237 2.28 5.66 -12.29
C ASN A 237 2.71 6.37 -11.00
N ASN A 238 3.27 7.56 -11.09
CA ASN A 238 3.63 8.35 -9.91
C ASN A 238 2.38 8.63 -9.05
N THR A 239 1.27 9.06 -9.67
CA THR A 239 0.01 9.28 -8.94
C THR A 239 -0.54 7.98 -8.33
N ARG A 240 -0.40 6.85 -9.04
CA ARG A 240 -0.79 5.53 -8.52
C ARG A 240 0.02 5.16 -7.27
N ILE A 241 1.33 5.38 -7.31
CA ILE A 241 2.24 5.13 -6.19
C ILE A 241 1.87 6.02 -4.99
N GLU A 242 1.64 7.31 -5.21
CA GLU A 242 1.20 8.25 -4.17
C GLU A 242 -0.10 7.79 -3.50
N MET A 243 -1.12 7.44 -4.29
CA MET A 243 -2.39 6.93 -3.76
C MET A 243 -2.23 5.63 -2.95
N ASN A 244 -1.39 4.70 -3.42
CA ASN A 244 -1.12 3.45 -2.70
C ASN A 244 -0.37 3.72 -1.38
N LEU A 245 0.58 4.67 -1.37
CA LEU A 245 1.27 5.09 -0.16
C LEU A 245 0.32 5.71 0.86
N GLU A 246 -0.55 6.63 0.44
CA GLU A 246 -1.57 7.23 1.30
C GLU A 246 -2.50 6.16 1.88
N GLN A 247 -2.97 5.23 1.06
CA GLN A 247 -3.84 4.14 1.50
C GLN A 247 -3.14 3.23 2.50
N ASN A 248 -1.89 2.85 2.25
CA ASN A 248 -1.10 2.03 3.17
C ASN A 248 -0.85 2.76 4.50
N GLN A 249 -0.57 4.06 4.48
CA GLN A 249 -0.44 4.86 5.69
C GLN A 249 -1.73 4.88 6.50
N GLN A 250 -2.89 5.05 5.85
CA GLN A 250 -4.19 5.00 6.51
C GLN A 250 -4.47 3.62 7.13
N LEU A 251 -4.16 2.53 6.41
CA LEU A 251 -4.30 1.17 6.93
C LEU A 251 -3.38 0.91 8.13
N LEU A 252 -2.13 1.37 8.08
CA LEU A 252 -1.19 1.28 9.21
C LEU A 252 -1.68 2.08 10.41
N LEU A 253 -2.18 3.29 10.18
CA LEU A 253 -2.73 4.11 11.25
C LEU A 253 -3.95 3.44 11.88
N LYS A 254 -4.87 2.91 11.06
CA LYS A 254 -6.03 2.17 11.52
C LYS A 254 -5.62 0.93 12.32
N ALA A 255 -4.69 0.12 11.80
CA ALA A 255 -4.19 -1.06 12.51
C ALA A 255 -3.54 -0.70 13.85
N ARG A 256 -2.78 0.42 13.92
CA ARG A 256 -2.24 0.93 15.19
C ARG A 256 -3.34 1.36 16.15
N MET A 257 -4.37 2.05 15.67
CA MET A 257 -5.53 2.45 16.48
C MET A 257 -6.29 1.24 16.98
N ASP A 258 -6.54 0.25 16.13
CA ASP A 258 -7.23 -1.00 16.51
C ASP A 258 -6.39 -1.78 17.55
N ALA A 259 -5.08 -1.83 17.39
CA ALA A 259 -4.17 -2.45 18.36
C ALA A 259 -4.16 -1.71 19.71
N LEU A 260 -4.12 -0.37 19.70
CA LEU A 260 -4.21 0.44 20.91
C LEU A 260 -5.57 0.26 21.62
N THR A 261 -6.66 0.23 20.86
CA THR A 261 -8.02 0.05 21.41
C THR A 261 -8.20 -1.36 21.97
N SER A 262 -7.56 -2.38 21.39
CA SER A 262 -7.64 -3.76 21.89
C SER A 262 -6.88 -3.97 23.22
N GLN A 263 -5.90 -3.12 23.53
CA GLN A 263 -5.19 -3.14 24.81
C GLN A 263 -6.04 -2.66 25.99
N ILE A 264 -7.05 -1.81 25.70
CA ILE A 264 -8.06 -1.44 26.70
C ILE A 264 -9.17 -2.48 26.58
N ASN A 265 -9.32 -3.33 27.61
CA ASN A 265 -10.44 -4.27 27.65
C ASN A 265 -11.78 -3.48 27.67
N PRO A 266 -12.55 -3.37 26.53
CA PRO A 266 -13.75 -2.52 26.49
C PRO A 266 -14.80 -2.98 27.47
N HIS A 267 -14.88 -4.28 27.70
CA HIS A 267 -15.84 -4.89 28.62
C HIS A 267 -15.53 -4.51 30.09
N PHE A 268 -14.26 -4.47 30.48
CA PHE A 268 -13.84 -3.97 31.79
C PHE A 268 -14.25 -2.50 31.97
N LEU A 269 -13.97 -1.66 30.95
CA LEU A 269 -14.30 -0.24 31.00
C LEU A 269 -15.82 0.00 31.16
N PHE A 270 -16.64 -0.65 30.33
CA PHE A 270 -18.10 -0.54 30.41
C PHE A 270 -18.65 -1.03 31.75
N ASN A 271 -18.16 -2.14 32.25
CA ASN A 271 -18.57 -2.69 33.53
C ASN A 271 -18.19 -1.78 34.71
N THR A 272 -17.00 -1.20 34.67
CA THR A 272 -16.54 -0.24 35.69
C THR A 272 -17.41 1.03 35.69
N LEU A 273 -17.69 1.59 34.49
CA LEU A 273 -18.59 2.76 34.38
C LEU A 273 -20.03 2.47 34.88
N ASN A 274 -20.55 1.28 34.62
CA ASN A 274 -21.84 0.86 35.11
C ASN A 274 -21.80 0.73 36.65
N ALA A 275 -20.77 0.16 37.24
CA ALA A 275 -20.57 0.10 38.67
C ALA A 275 -20.50 1.50 39.31
N VAL A 276 -19.70 2.42 38.71
CA VAL A 276 -19.66 3.82 39.14
C VAL A 276 -21.02 4.47 39.08
N SER A 277 -21.79 4.29 37.99
CA SER A 277 -23.15 4.85 37.85
C SER A 277 -24.08 4.38 38.91
N SER A 278 -23.99 3.11 39.35
CA SER A 278 -24.82 2.60 40.47
C SER A 278 -24.35 3.15 41.82
N LEU A 279 -23.03 3.25 42.05
CA LEU A 279 -22.45 3.70 43.29
C LEU A 279 -22.67 5.19 43.59
N ILE A 280 -22.79 6.05 42.56
CA ILE A 280 -23.00 7.49 42.71
C ILE A 280 -24.20 7.80 43.65
N ARG A 281 -25.22 6.94 43.69
CA ARG A 281 -26.40 7.14 44.48
C ARG A 281 -26.28 6.60 45.91
N PHE A 282 -25.45 5.57 46.12
CA PHE A 282 -25.40 4.83 47.39
C PHE A 282 -24.12 5.12 48.18
N ASP A 283 -22.98 5.28 47.46
CA ASP A 283 -21.70 5.54 48.07
C ASP A 283 -20.84 6.41 47.12
N PRO A 284 -21.04 7.74 47.12
CA PRO A 284 -20.34 8.67 46.22
C PRO A 284 -18.82 8.70 46.41
N ASP A 285 -18.32 8.42 47.64
CA ASP A 285 -16.89 8.42 47.93
C ASP A 285 -16.20 7.22 47.29
N VAL A 286 -16.80 6.03 47.37
CA VAL A 286 -16.32 4.84 46.68
C VAL A 286 -16.45 5.02 45.17
N ALA A 287 -17.52 5.64 44.65
CA ALA A 287 -17.63 5.94 43.22
C ALA A 287 -16.45 6.81 42.73
N ARG A 288 -16.11 7.86 43.51
CA ARG A 288 -14.98 8.73 43.22
C ARG A 288 -13.66 8.00 43.22
N ASP A 289 -13.40 7.12 44.18
CA ASP A 289 -12.17 6.30 44.25
C ASP A 289 -12.02 5.38 43.02
N VAL A 290 -13.11 4.72 42.63
CA VAL A 290 -13.14 3.89 41.41
C VAL A 290 -12.78 4.70 40.16
N VAL A 291 -13.32 5.93 40.02
CA VAL A 291 -13.00 6.80 38.88
C VAL A 291 -11.51 7.18 38.87
N LEU A 292 -10.94 7.49 40.06
CA LEU A 292 -9.50 7.82 40.19
C LEU A 292 -8.62 6.62 39.79
N LYS A 293 -8.93 5.41 40.29
CA LYS A 293 -8.22 4.18 39.94
C LYS A 293 -8.34 3.84 38.46
N LEU A 294 -9.55 3.97 37.89
CA LEU A 294 -9.74 3.80 36.46
C LEU A 294 -8.90 4.79 35.63
N SER A 295 -8.85 6.06 36.08
CA SER A 295 -8.00 7.07 35.44
C SER A 295 -6.50 6.71 35.49
N ASN A 296 -6.03 6.15 36.61
CA ASN A 296 -4.64 5.69 36.75
C ASN A 296 -4.35 4.52 35.80
N ILE A 297 -5.24 3.53 35.74
CA ILE A 297 -5.13 2.40 34.80
C ILE A 297 -5.03 2.89 33.37
N LEU A 298 -5.97 3.76 32.93
CA LEU A 298 -5.98 4.31 31.57
C LEU A 298 -4.70 5.11 31.27
N ARG A 299 -4.22 5.90 32.22
CA ARG A 299 -2.98 6.68 32.05
C ARG A 299 -1.76 5.79 31.87
N ARG A 300 -1.68 4.66 32.60
CA ARG A 300 -0.60 3.67 32.46
C ARG A 300 -0.67 2.95 31.10
N LEU A 301 -1.86 2.54 30.65
CA LEU A 301 -2.06 1.92 29.33
C LEU A 301 -1.72 2.86 28.17
N LEU A 302 -1.88 4.17 28.34
CA LEU A 302 -1.59 5.18 27.31
C LEU A 302 -0.15 5.72 27.35
N ARG A 303 0.64 5.43 28.40
CA ARG A 303 2.04 5.80 28.43
C ARG A 303 2.84 5.02 27.38
N LYS A 304 3.88 5.66 26.83
CA LYS A 304 4.83 5.03 25.91
C LYS A 304 5.35 3.74 26.57
N HIS A 305 5.21 2.62 25.88
CA HIS A 305 5.59 1.32 26.40
C HIS A 305 7.09 1.25 26.63
N GLU A 306 7.50 1.30 27.88
CA GLU A 306 8.79 0.81 28.31
C GLU A 306 8.77 -0.71 28.19
N THR A 307 9.81 -1.29 27.64
CA THR A 307 9.90 -2.76 27.48
C THR A 307 9.97 -3.46 28.83
N PHE A 308 10.64 -2.83 29.78
CA PHE A 308 10.79 -3.29 31.17
C PHE A 308 10.34 -2.21 32.14
N VAL A 309 9.71 -2.62 33.24
CA VAL A 309 9.27 -1.76 34.35
C VAL A 309 9.66 -2.39 35.68
N ALA A 310 9.75 -1.62 36.75
CA ALA A 310 9.96 -2.18 38.08
C ALA A 310 8.74 -3.02 38.48
N LEU A 311 8.96 -4.13 39.20
CA LEU A 311 7.88 -5.01 39.67
C LEU A 311 6.86 -4.25 40.53
N ARG A 312 7.29 -3.27 41.30
CA ARG A 312 6.41 -2.38 42.08
C ARG A 312 5.35 -1.71 41.19
N ASP A 313 5.71 -1.28 39.98
CA ASP A 313 4.80 -0.61 39.07
C ASP A 313 3.72 -1.56 38.52
N GLU A 314 4.09 -2.82 38.23
CA GLU A 314 3.12 -3.88 37.88
C GLU A 314 2.19 -4.19 39.04
N LEU A 315 2.73 -4.27 40.28
CA LEU A 315 1.91 -4.53 41.49
C LEU A 315 0.93 -3.39 41.77
N ASP A 316 1.36 -2.14 41.64
CA ASP A 316 0.47 -0.97 41.80
C ASP A 316 -0.65 -0.98 40.77
N PHE A 317 -0.36 -1.41 39.52
CA PHE A 317 -1.40 -1.56 38.50
C PHE A 317 -2.40 -2.64 38.88
N ILE A 318 -1.91 -3.80 39.37
CA ILE A 318 -2.75 -4.91 39.80
C ILE A 318 -3.63 -4.49 41.00
N ASP A 319 -3.09 -3.69 41.94
CA ASP A 319 -3.88 -3.17 43.03
C ASP A 319 -5.05 -2.29 42.60
N ASP A 320 -4.80 -1.30 41.75
CA ASP A 320 -5.84 -0.46 41.18
C ASP A 320 -6.91 -1.29 40.44
N TYR A 321 -6.46 -2.30 39.67
CA TYR A 321 -7.33 -3.20 38.91
C TYR A 321 -8.20 -4.09 39.82
N LEU A 322 -7.59 -4.72 40.82
CA LEU A 322 -8.27 -5.60 41.77
C LEU A 322 -9.27 -4.86 42.64
N ASP A 323 -8.93 -3.66 43.09
CA ASP A 323 -9.87 -2.86 43.91
C ASP A 323 -11.15 -2.56 43.13
N ILE A 324 -11.04 -2.28 41.81
CA ILE A 324 -12.20 -2.10 40.95
C ILE A 324 -12.97 -3.42 40.81
N GLU A 325 -12.29 -4.54 40.58
CA GLU A 325 -12.92 -5.85 40.44
C GLU A 325 -13.60 -6.34 41.75
N VAL A 326 -12.98 -6.11 42.89
CA VAL A 326 -13.57 -6.42 44.22
C VAL A 326 -14.86 -5.64 44.46
N ILE A 327 -14.90 -4.38 44.07
CA ILE A 327 -16.13 -3.56 44.15
C ILE A 327 -17.22 -4.13 43.23
N ARG A 328 -16.85 -4.61 42.03
CA ARG A 328 -17.78 -5.18 41.06
C ARG A 328 -18.32 -6.56 41.46
N PHE A 329 -17.47 -7.44 41.95
CA PHE A 329 -17.84 -8.82 42.30
C PHE A 329 -18.39 -8.94 43.72
N GLY A 330 -18.01 -8.04 44.62
CA GLY A 330 -18.23 -8.10 46.04
C GLY A 330 -17.04 -8.66 46.80
N ARG A 331 -16.70 -8.08 47.94
CA ARG A 331 -15.59 -8.47 48.80
C ARG A 331 -15.63 -9.93 49.27
N ASP A 332 -16.80 -10.47 49.37
CA ASP A 332 -17.01 -11.87 49.81
C ASP A 332 -16.66 -12.86 48.67
N LYS A 333 -16.73 -12.41 47.41
CA LYS A 333 -16.54 -13.27 46.23
C LYS A 333 -15.13 -13.23 45.65
N LEU A 334 -14.35 -12.18 45.88
CA LEU A 334 -13.01 -12.04 45.38
C LEU A 334 -12.05 -11.64 46.51
N GLN A 335 -11.20 -12.56 46.88
CA GLN A 335 -10.14 -12.33 47.85
C GLN A 335 -8.78 -12.42 47.19
N PHE A 336 -7.89 -11.48 47.55
CA PHE A 336 -6.55 -11.42 46.97
C PHE A 336 -5.49 -11.35 48.06
N PHE A 337 -4.50 -12.22 47.98
CA PHE A 337 -3.41 -12.33 48.94
C PHE A 337 -2.08 -12.10 48.24
N LYS A 338 -1.22 -11.27 48.85
CA LYS A 338 0.12 -10.96 48.36
C LYS A 338 1.18 -11.40 49.36
N GLU A 339 2.15 -12.18 48.90
CA GLU A 339 3.35 -12.57 49.59
C GLU A 339 4.57 -12.10 48.78
N ILE A 340 4.92 -10.82 48.92
CA ILE A 340 5.95 -10.14 48.13
C ILE A 340 7.21 -9.98 48.96
N GLU A 341 8.32 -10.60 48.55
CA GLU A 341 9.62 -10.33 49.13
C GLU A 341 10.07 -8.92 48.81
N PRO A 342 10.45 -8.06 49.79
CA PRO A 342 10.78 -6.66 49.55
C PRO A 342 11.89 -6.45 48.52
N GLU A 343 12.83 -7.38 48.44
CA GLU A 343 13.97 -7.35 47.49
C GLU A 343 13.53 -7.49 46.05
N THR A 344 12.32 -8.03 45.78
CA THR A 344 11.77 -8.21 44.43
C THR A 344 11.14 -6.94 43.85
N LEU A 345 10.80 -5.95 44.67
CA LEU A 345 10.06 -4.76 44.26
C LEU A 345 10.79 -3.91 43.20
N ASP A 346 12.12 -3.88 43.28
CA ASP A 346 12.99 -3.12 42.38
C ASP A 346 13.47 -3.94 41.18
N ALA A 347 13.13 -5.23 41.13
CA ALA A 347 13.46 -6.07 39.98
C ALA A 347 12.72 -5.61 38.72
N PHE A 348 13.45 -5.58 37.60
CA PHE A 348 12.87 -5.21 36.29
C PHE A 348 12.16 -6.41 35.66
N VAL A 349 10.91 -6.23 35.30
CA VAL A 349 10.07 -7.22 34.63
C VAL A 349 9.54 -6.67 33.31
N PRO A 350 9.21 -7.52 32.29
CA PRO A 350 8.52 -7.06 31.09
C PRO A 350 7.20 -6.39 31.46
N SER A 351 6.94 -5.21 30.92
CA SER A 351 5.69 -4.48 31.19
C SER A 351 4.47 -5.35 30.85
N MET A 352 3.38 -5.24 31.60
CA MET A 352 2.16 -6.06 31.48
C MET A 352 2.41 -7.58 31.62
N LEU A 353 3.30 -7.97 32.56
CA LEU A 353 3.57 -9.37 32.86
C LEU A 353 2.50 -9.97 33.76
N LEU A 354 2.14 -9.27 34.84
CA LEU A 354 1.20 -9.74 35.85
C LEU A 354 -0.26 -9.63 35.39
N GLN A 355 -0.59 -8.59 34.65
CA GLN A 355 -1.95 -8.27 34.26
C GLN A 355 -2.68 -9.45 33.58
N PRO A 356 -2.15 -10.10 32.51
CA PRO A 356 -2.87 -11.19 31.84
C PRO A 356 -3.09 -12.41 32.76
N MET A 357 -2.21 -12.66 33.70
CA MET A 357 -2.35 -13.79 34.65
C MET A 357 -3.47 -13.53 35.63
N VAL A 358 -3.51 -12.32 36.21
CA VAL A 358 -4.57 -11.93 37.16
C VAL A 358 -5.92 -11.78 36.47
N GLU A 359 -5.97 -11.18 35.28
CA GLU A 359 -7.20 -11.10 34.48
C GLU A 359 -7.76 -12.50 34.15
N ASN A 360 -6.91 -13.45 33.79
CA ASN A 360 -7.34 -14.83 33.50
C ASN A 360 -7.86 -15.54 34.76
N ALA A 361 -7.17 -15.39 35.90
CA ALA A 361 -7.64 -15.94 37.16
C ALA A 361 -9.03 -15.42 37.53
N ILE A 362 -9.26 -14.11 37.38
CA ILE A 362 -10.59 -13.52 37.67
C ILE A 362 -11.62 -13.98 36.64
N LYS A 363 -11.37 -13.77 35.34
CA LYS A 363 -12.35 -13.95 34.28
C LYS A 363 -12.72 -15.41 34.04
N HIS A 364 -11.72 -16.28 34.02
CA HIS A 364 -11.88 -17.70 33.69
C HIS A 364 -11.85 -18.62 34.90
N GLY A 365 -11.14 -18.24 35.95
CA GLY A 365 -11.08 -19.01 37.19
C GLY A 365 -12.26 -18.72 38.11
N LEU A 366 -12.46 -17.48 38.52
CA LEU A 366 -13.35 -17.11 39.61
C LEU A 366 -14.74 -16.63 39.18
N ALA A 367 -14.84 -15.84 38.08
CA ALA A 367 -16.12 -15.28 37.63
C ALA A 367 -17.23 -16.31 37.40
N PRO A 368 -16.97 -17.54 36.92
CA PRO A 368 -17.99 -18.57 36.77
C PRO A 368 -18.45 -19.20 38.10
N ARG A 369 -17.71 -19.03 39.22
CA ARG A 369 -18.02 -19.63 40.53
C ARG A 369 -19.00 -18.73 41.31
N ILE A 370 -20.07 -19.31 41.77
CA ILE A 370 -21.07 -18.61 42.60
C ILE A 370 -20.49 -18.26 43.97
N GLU A 371 -19.67 -19.17 44.51
CA GLU A 371 -19.06 -19.05 45.84
C GLU A 371 -17.87 -18.07 45.90
N GLY A 372 -17.39 -17.60 44.67
CA GLY A 372 -16.21 -16.79 44.55
C GLY A 372 -14.94 -17.61 44.71
N GLY A 373 -13.85 -16.95 45.05
CA GLY A 373 -12.57 -17.61 45.31
C GLY A 373 -11.44 -16.66 45.68
N GLN A 374 -10.24 -17.22 45.65
CA GLN A 374 -9.04 -16.55 46.15
C GLN A 374 -7.95 -16.59 45.06
N ILE A 375 -7.17 -15.50 45.00
CA ILE A 375 -5.96 -15.41 44.18
C ILE A 375 -4.78 -15.14 45.13
N HIS A 376 -3.73 -15.87 44.98
CA HIS A 376 -2.45 -15.67 45.70
C HIS A 376 -1.39 -15.25 44.69
N LEU A 377 -0.72 -14.13 44.94
CA LEU A 377 0.46 -13.67 44.22
C LEU A 377 1.68 -13.74 45.12
N ARG A 378 2.69 -14.48 44.69
CA ARG A 378 3.95 -14.64 45.42
C ARG A 378 5.12 -14.22 44.54
N THR A 379 6.06 -13.48 45.14
CA THR A 379 7.32 -13.15 44.45
C THR A 379 8.51 -13.47 45.37
N ARG A 380 9.53 -14.06 44.77
CA ARG A 380 10.77 -14.45 45.49
C ARG A 380 11.98 -14.21 44.64
N LEU A 381 13.08 -13.83 45.27
CA LEU A 381 14.37 -13.68 44.63
C LEU A 381 15.34 -14.78 45.14
N GLN A 382 15.70 -15.72 44.28
CA GLN A 382 16.58 -16.83 44.64
C GLN A 382 17.64 -17.06 43.58
N ASN A 383 18.91 -17.11 43.96
CA ASN A 383 20.03 -17.40 43.07
C ASN A 383 20.10 -16.51 41.83
N GLY A 384 19.79 -15.20 41.94
CA GLY A 384 19.75 -14.25 40.83
C GLY A 384 18.60 -14.49 39.82
N ARG A 385 17.55 -15.19 40.28
CA ARG A 385 16.32 -15.40 39.49
C ARG A 385 15.12 -14.89 40.27
N LEU A 386 14.31 -14.09 39.57
CA LEU A 386 13.01 -13.65 40.05
C LEU A 386 11.96 -14.73 39.74
N SER A 387 11.33 -15.25 40.79
CA SER A 387 10.22 -16.19 40.73
C SER A 387 8.91 -15.43 41.00
N ILE A 388 7.94 -15.53 40.12
CA ILE A 388 6.61 -14.94 40.21
C ILE A 388 5.60 -16.06 40.09
N GLU A 389 4.76 -16.21 41.09
CA GLU A 389 3.74 -17.26 41.15
C GLU A 389 2.34 -16.63 41.33
N VAL A 390 1.40 -17.00 40.47
CA VAL A 390 -0.01 -16.65 40.60
C VAL A 390 -0.81 -17.93 40.72
N VAL A 391 -1.58 -18.05 41.79
CA VAL A 391 -2.40 -19.22 42.12
C VAL A 391 -3.83 -18.80 42.33
N ASP A 392 -4.78 -19.36 41.63
CA ASP A 392 -6.21 -19.24 41.90
C ASP A 392 -6.82 -20.58 42.30
N ASN A 393 -7.89 -20.53 43.04
CA ASN A 393 -8.71 -21.69 43.44
C ASN A 393 -10.00 -21.78 42.61
N GLY A 394 -9.95 -21.30 41.37
CA GLY A 394 -11.09 -21.21 40.46
C GLY A 394 -11.54 -22.52 39.84
N MET A 395 -12.19 -22.43 38.68
CA MET A 395 -12.72 -23.62 37.96
C MET A 395 -11.62 -24.52 37.40
N GLY A 396 -10.38 -24.03 37.24
CA GLY A 396 -9.30 -24.76 36.57
C GLY A 396 -9.58 -25.03 35.08
N MET A 397 -8.74 -25.87 34.50
CA MET A 397 -8.82 -26.23 33.08
C MET A 397 -8.74 -27.74 32.90
N SER A 398 -9.49 -28.26 31.89
CA SER A 398 -9.31 -29.64 31.42
C SER A 398 -7.94 -29.82 30.74
N PRO A 399 -7.40 -31.06 30.65
CA PRO A 399 -6.16 -31.32 29.99
C PRO A 399 -6.11 -30.84 28.53
N ASP A 400 -7.21 -31.01 27.79
CA ASP A 400 -7.30 -30.56 26.40
C ASP A 400 -7.18 -29.03 26.28
N ARG A 401 -7.84 -28.29 27.16
CA ARG A 401 -7.81 -26.84 27.20
C ARG A 401 -6.44 -26.31 27.66
N LEU A 402 -5.76 -27.03 28.54
CA LEU A 402 -4.38 -26.69 28.95
C LEU A 402 -3.40 -26.79 27.78
N LEU A 403 -3.57 -27.79 26.91
CA LEU A 403 -2.78 -27.91 25.67
C LEU A 403 -3.04 -26.76 24.70
N GLU A 404 -4.29 -26.31 24.57
CA GLU A 404 -4.65 -25.15 23.73
C GLU A 404 -4.04 -23.83 24.25
N VAL A 405 -3.88 -23.66 25.55
CA VAL A 405 -3.26 -22.47 26.13
C VAL A 405 -1.80 -22.32 25.69
N TYR A 406 -1.08 -23.43 25.54
CA TYR A 406 0.28 -23.42 24.98
C TYR A 406 0.29 -23.24 23.46
N GLY A 407 -0.81 -23.53 22.76
CA GLY A 407 -0.93 -23.51 21.29
C GLY A 407 -1.61 -22.29 20.66
N GLY A 408 -2.20 -21.35 21.45
CA GLY A 408 -2.87 -20.19 20.82
C GLY A 408 -3.91 -19.41 21.60
N GLY A 409 -4.07 -19.59 22.92
CA GLY A 409 -4.95 -18.76 23.75
C GLY A 409 -4.39 -17.34 23.93
N ILE A 410 -5.23 -16.30 23.76
CA ILE A 410 -4.80 -14.91 23.51
C ILE A 410 -4.04 -14.24 24.67
N GLY A 411 -4.16 -14.69 25.92
CA GLY A 411 -3.59 -13.99 27.09
C GLY A 411 -2.23 -14.58 27.53
N ILE A 412 -2.22 -15.82 27.95
CA ILE A 412 -1.03 -16.48 28.55
C ILE A 412 -0.02 -16.86 27.49
N SER A 413 -0.46 -17.23 26.28
CA SER A 413 0.44 -17.50 25.15
C SER A 413 1.23 -16.26 24.73
N ASN A 414 0.61 -15.08 24.77
CA ASN A 414 1.31 -13.81 24.50
C ASN A 414 2.40 -13.52 25.56
N VAL A 415 2.14 -13.85 26.82
CA VAL A 415 3.16 -13.73 27.89
C VAL A 415 4.33 -14.67 27.61
N HIS A 416 4.06 -15.94 27.27
CA HIS A 416 5.08 -16.93 26.95
C HIS A 416 5.91 -16.52 25.73
N GLU A 417 5.27 -16.10 24.63
CA GLU A 417 5.96 -15.65 23.42
C GLU A 417 6.82 -14.42 23.68
N ARG A 418 6.33 -13.47 24.46
CA ARG A 418 7.06 -12.28 24.86
C ARG A 418 8.28 -12.61 25.72
N LEU A 419 8.14 -13.51 26.72
CA LEU A 419 9.26 -13.98 27.52
C LEU A 419 10.31 -14.67 26.67
N ARG A 420 9.88 -15.48 25.69
CA ARG A 420 10.77 -16.14 24.73
C ARG A 420 11.54 -15.16 23.87
N LEU A 421 10.90 -14.09 23.41
CA LEU A 421 11.56 -13.03 22.61
C LEU A 421 12.57 -12.25 23.44
N LEU A 422 12.31 -11.99 24.73
CA LEU A 422 13.16 -11.17 25.59
C LEU A 422 14.29 -11.95 26.27
N TYR A 423 14.04 -13.19 26.67
CA TYR A 423 14.98 -13.99 27.47
C TYR A 423 15.50 -15.25 26.75
N GLY A 424 15.01 -15.55 25.52
CA GLY A 424 15.36 -16.78 24.80
C GLY A 424 15.00 -18.02 25.61
N ASP A 425 16.00 -18.87 25.90
CA ASP A 425 15.83 -20.10 26.69
C ASP A 425 16.15 -19.88 28.19
N GLN A 426 16.38 -18.65 28.63
CA GLN A 426 16.76 -18.34 30.01
C GLN A 426 15.58 -18.18 30.97
N PHE A 427 14.34 -18.18 30.47
CA PHE A 427 13.16 -18.15 31.33
C PHE A 427 12.55 -19.56 31.47
N LYS A 428 11.75 -19.72 32.52
CA LYS A 428 10.92 -20.91 32.73
C LYS A 428 9.50 -20.44 33.02
N MET A 429 8.51 -21.06 32.37
CA MET A 429 7.10 -20.84 32.65
C MET A 429 6.40 -22.19 32.76
N ASP A 430 5.80 -22.45 33.92
CA ASP A 430 5.07 -23.68 34.24
C ASP A 430 3.62 -23.35 34.59
N ILE A 431 2.68 -24.04 33.95
CA ILE A 431 1.26 -23.86 34.20
C ILE A 431 0.69 -25.20 34.62
N ARG A 432 0.13 -25.22 35.83
CA ARG A 432 -0.55 -26.37 36.40
C ARG A 432 -2.00 -26.03 36.64
N SER A 433 -2.92 -26.79 36.09
CA SER A 433 -4.33 -26.59 36.26
C SER A 433 -5.04 -27.92 36.35
N GLN A 434 -6.04 -27.99 37.20
CA GLN A 434 -6.94 -29.13 37.30
C GLN A 434 -8.38 -28.65 37.47
N GLU A 435 -9.28 -29.28 36.76
CA GLU A 435 -10.68 -28.92 36.78
C GLU A 435 -11.25 -28.97 38.20
N GLY A 436 -11.87 -27.90 38.66
CA GLY A 436 -12.40 -27.74 40.02
C GLY A 436 -11.37 -27.38 41.10
N GLN A 437 -10.05 -27.38 40.83
CA GLN A 437 -9.01 -27.09 41.80
C GLN A 437 -8.27 -25.77 41.54
N GLY A 438 -8.52 -25.12 40.41
CA GLY A 438 -7.89 -23.85 40.06
C GLY A 438 -6.67 -23.98 39.16
N THR A 439 -5.93 -22.88 39.06
CA THR A 439 -4.74 -22.77 38.20
C THR A 439 -3.56 -22.16 38.93
N GLN A 440 -2.37 -22.69 38.73
CA GLN A 440 -1.09 -22.18 39.20
C GLN A 440 -0.23 -21.83 37.99
N ILE A 441 0.29 -20.61 37.94
CA ILE A 441 1.24 -20.13 36.95
C ILE A 441 2.51 -19.72 37.67
N LEU A 442 3.62 -20.33 37.32
CA LEU A 442 4.95 -20.01 37.83
C LEU A 442 5.83 -19.49 36.70
N ILE A 443 6.40 -18.32 36.87
CA ILE A 443 7.38 -17.71 35.98
C ILE A 443 8.69 -17.51 36.73
N GLU A 444 9.78 -17.98 36.13
CA GLU A 444 11.15 -17.74 36.63
C GLU A 444 11.95 -17.04 35.53
N ILE A 445 12.40 -15.82 35.79
CA ILE A 445 13.22 -15.02 34.89
C ILE A 445 14.55 -14.63 35.57
N PRO A 446 15.63 -14.40 34.79
CA PRO A 446 16.85 -13.82 35.34
C PRO A 446 16.57 -12.45 35.95
N GLU A 447 17.15 -12.15 37.08
CA GLU A 447 17.14 -10.80 37.64
C GLU A 447 17.90 -9.87 36.70
N LEU A 448 17.21 -8.89 36.15
CA LEU A 448 17.86 -7.79 35.46
C LEU A 448 18.17 -6.70 36.49
N ALA A 449 19.43 -6.57 36.85
CA ALA A 449 19.89 -5.38 37.56
C ALA A 449 19.61 -4.15 36.69
N ALA A 450 19.35 -3.00 37.32
CA ALA A 450 19.08 -1.75 36.63
C ALA A 450 20.08 -1.55 35.47
N VAL A 451 19.66 -1.80 34.25
CA VAL A 451 20.48 -1.53 33.08
C VAL A 451 20.51 0.00 32.98
N GLU A 452 21.67 0.59 33.20
CA GLU A 452 21.96 1.94 32.74
C GLU A 452 21.41 2.04 31.32
N SER A 453 20.49 2.98 31.13
CA SER A 453 19.86 3.24 29.85
C SER A 453 20.95 3.51 28.81
N ALA A 454 21.37 2.50 28.08
CA ALA A 454 22.05 2.68 26.82
C ALA A 454 20.99 3.22 25.85
N ALA A 455 20.90 4.53 25.82
CA ALA A 455 20.25 5.25 24.72
C ALA A 455 21.05 4.97 23.44
N PRO A 456 20.40 4.65 22.32
CA PRO A 456 21.02 4.71 21.01
C PRO A 456 21.24 6.15 20.55
#